data_17417b0640ad36656db40223e7f5e954
#
_entry.id   17417b0640ad36656db40223e7f5e954
#
_cell.length_a   1.000
_cell.length_b   1.000
_cell.length_c   1.000
_cell.angle_alpha   90.00
_cell.angle_beta   90.00
_cell.angle_gamma   90.00
#
_symmetry.space_group_name_H-M   'P 1'
#
loop_
_entity.id
_entity.type
_entity.pdbx_description
1 polymer ?
#
loop_
_entity_poly.entity_id
_entity_poly.type
_entity_poly.pdbx_seq_one_letter_code
_entity_poly.pdbx_strand_id
1 'polypeptide(L)'
;SNILKSSILISSSGYAIPGSVISAGLLVGIDYIFDTSITFYGILGLLMCLSLRFMTPAFNYISASLSNISRSAEHALTTLPRDSFKAFKLFYLPQMKPAIFLSLMLVFIESIKEQPATLLLRPIGFDTLSTKIYNFTSEGQWEMAAVPSLFLVSMSLIFVYLINKNIDLNRDK
;
A
#
# COMPACT_ATOMS: atom_id res chain seq x y z
N SER A 1 15.80 -20.08 1.33
CA SER A 1 16.01 -20.34 2.77
C SER A 1 14.66 -20.30 3.46
N ASN A 2 14.47 -21.09 4.51
CA ASN A 2 13.19 -21.16 5.26
C ASN A 2 12.81 -19.77 5.85
N ILE A 3 13.80 -18.97 6.20
CA ILE A 3 13.61 -17.61 6.72
C ILE A 3 12.89 -16.71 5.69
N LEU A 4 13.28 -16.77 4.42
CA LEU A 4 12.64 -16.00 3.34
C LEU A 4 11.16 -16.42 3.14
N LYS A 5 10.88 -17.71 3.20
CA LYS A 5 9.50 -18.23 3.10
C LYS A 5 8.63 -17.76 4.27
N SER A 6 9.18 -17.83 5.49
CA SER A 6 8.47 -17.37 6.69
C SER A 6 8.23 -15.85 6.65
N SER A 7 9.21 -15.07 6.20
CA SER A 7 9.05 -13.60 6.05
C SER A 7 7.97 -13.24 5.02
N ILE A 8 7.90 -13.96 3.91
CA ILE A 8 6.85 -13.77 2.89
C ILE A 8 5.48 -14.14 3.44
N LEU A 9 5.36 -15.23 4.20
CA LEU A 9 4.10 -15.65 4.82
C LEU A 9 3.62 -14.63 5.87
N ILE A 10 4.51 -14.13 6.70
CA ILE A 10 4.20 -13.10 7.71
C ILE A 10 3.78 -11.80 7.01
N SER A 11 4.49 -11.38 5.98
CA SER A 11 4.13 -10.20 5.20
C SER A 11 2.77 -10.36 4.50
N SER A 12 2.45 -11.56 4.00
CA SER A 12 1.18 -11.81 3.31
C SER A 12 -0.02 -11.90 4.26
N SER A 13 0.19 -12.18 5.54
CA SER A 13 -0.88 -12.22 6.53
C SER A 13 -1.44 -10.83 6.85
N GLY A 14 -0.65 -9.76 6.73
CA GLY A 14 -1.07 -8.40 7.05
C GLY A 14 -2.27 -7.90 6.23
N TYR A 15 -2.40 -8.34 4.98
CA TYR A 15 -3.56 -7.98 4.14
C TYR A 15 -4.82 -8.77 4.50
N ALA A 16 -4.66 -9.99 5.00
CA ALA A 16 -5.78 -10.84 5.41
C ALA A 16 -6.42 -10.40 6.73
N ILE A 17 -5.67 -9.70 7.58
CA ILE A 17 -6.15 -9.24 8.88
C ILE A 17 -6.95 -7.94 8.70
N PRO A 18 -8.15 -7.82 9.29
CA PRO A 18 -8.92 -6.57 9.26
C PRO A 18 -8.12 -5.39 9.82
N GLY A 19 -8.22 -4.22 9.17
CA GLY A 19 -7.50 -3.01 9.60
C GLY A 19 -7.82 -2.59 11.03
N SER A 20 -9.05 -2.80 11.48
CA SER A 20 -9.46 -2.56 12.87
C SER A 20 -8.71 -3.43 13.89
N VAL A 21 -8.40 -4.69 13.53
CA VAL A 21 -7.66 -5.60 14.42
C VAL A 21 -6.20 -5.20 14.52
N ILE A 22 -5.55 -4.89 13.39
CA ILE A 22 -4.15 -4.41 13.40
C ILE A 22 -4.04 -3.10 14.17
N SER A 23 -4.96 -2.16 13.94
CA SER A 23 -4.93 -0.87 14.60
C SER A 23 -5.19 -0.97 16.11
N ALA A 24 -6.12 -1.81 16.53
CA ALA A 24 -6.35 -2.08 17.95
C ALA A 24 -5.11 -2.72 18.61
N GLY A 25 -4.47 -3.69 17.93
CA GLY A 25 -3.23 -4.29 18.40
C GLY A 25 -2.07 -3.29 18.51
N LEU A 26 -1.95 -2.38 17.54
CA LEU A 26 -0.95 -1.31 17.60
C LEU A 26 -1.22 -0.32 18.72
N LEU A 27 -2.48 0.08 18.95
CA LEU A 27 -2.84 0.96 20.06
C LEU A 27 -2.43 0.37 21.41
N VAL A 28 -2.83 -0.86 21.66
CA VAL A 28 -2.50 -1.57 22.90
C VAL A 28 -0.98 -1.76 23.02
N GLY A 29 -0.31 -2.14 21.94
CA GLY A 29 1.14 -2.35 21.91
C GLY A 29 1.94 -1.07 22.15
N ILE A 30 1.54 0.05 21.54
CA ILE A 30 2.19 1.36 21.71
C ILE A 30 2.01 1.85 23.15
N ASP A 31 0.80 1.78 23.68
CA ASP A 31 0.47 2.17 25.05
C ASP A 31 1.30 1.36 26.07
N TYR A 32 1.35 0.05 25.87
CA TYR A 32 2.12 -0.84 26.74
C TYR A 32 3.63 -0.59 26.75
N ILE A 33 4.21 -0.23 25.58
CA ILE A 33 5.66 -0.06 25.43
C ILE A 33 6.13 1.33 25.86
N PHE A 34 5.34 2.37 25.55
CA PHE A 34 5.81 3.76 25.67
C PHE A 34 5.16 4.54 26.82
N ASP A 35 4.14 3.99 27.47
CA ASP A 35 3.39 4.65 28.56
C ASP A 35 3.04 6.12 28.24
N THR A 36 2.64 6.36 27.00
CA THR A 36 2.42 7.71 26.46
C THR A 36 1.06 7.84 25.76
N SER A 37 0.50 9.05 25.80
CA SER A 37 -0.79 9.32 25.18
C SER A 37 -0.74 9.05 23.66
N ILE A 38 -1.70 8.25 23.19
CA ILE A 38 -1.95 7.84 21.80
C ILE A 38 -1.87 9.01 20.80
N THR A 39 -2.18 10.22 21.23
CA THR A 39 -2.24 11.42 20.38
C THR A 39 -0.91 11.76 19.71
N PHE A 40 0.22 11.53 20.37
CA PHE A 40 1.53 11.87 19.83
C PHE A 40 1.98 10.87 18.73
N TYR A 41 1.63 9.59 18.88
CA TYR A 41 2.05 8.54 17.94
C TYR A 41 0.96 8.15 16.92
N GLY A 42 -0.19 8.82 16.92
CA GLY A 42 -1.33 8.46 16.07
C GLY A 42 -0.99 8.38 14.59
N ILE A 43 -0.28 9.36 14.02
CA ILE A 43 0.13 9.34 12.61
C ILE A 43 1.15 8.22 12.35
N LEU A 44 2.12 8.02 13.23
CA LEU A 44 3.10 6.94 13.09
C LEU A 44 2.43 5.56 13.18
N GLY A 45 1.52 5.37 14.13
CA GLY A 45 0.73 4.15 14.24
C GLY A 45 -0.13 3.89 13.00
N LEU A 46 -0.74 4.92 12.46
CA LEU A 46 -1.52 4.84 11.22
C LEU A 46 -0.63 4.45 10.03
N LEU A 47 0.54 5.09 9.87
CA LEU A 47 1.48 4.76 8.81
C LEU A 47 2.02 3.33 8.93
N MET A 48 2.32 2.87 10.15
CA MET A 48 2.71 1.48 10.41
C MET A 48 1.59 0.51 10.03
N CYS A 49 0.35 0.77 10.43
CA CYS A 49 -0.80 -0.05 10.10
C CYS A 49 -1.01 -0.16 8.59
N LEU A 50 -1.02 0.98 7.88
CA LEU A 50 -1.18 1.02 6.43
C LEU A 50 -0.02 0.31 5.71
N SER A 51 1.21 0.50 6.18
CA SER A 51 2.38 -0.17 5.62
C SER A 51 2.29 -1.69 5.77
N LEU A 52 1.94 -2.20 6.96
CA LEU A 52 1.76 -3.63 7.20
C LEU A 52 0.66 -4.23 6.32
N ARG A 53 -0.46 -3.53 6.15
CA ARG A 53 -1.58 -4.01 5.34
C ARG A 53 -1.27 -4.02 3.85
N PHE A 54 -0.70 -2.94 3.33
CA PHE A 54 -0.56 -2.75 1.88
C PHE A 54 0.80 -3.17 1.32
N MET A 55 1.72 -3.61 2.18
CA MET A 55 2.98 -4.20 1.73
C MET A 55 2.76 -5.47 0.89
N THR A 56 1.78 -6.31 1.25
CA THR A 56 1.50 -7.56 0.54
C THR A 56 1.10 -7.36 -0.92
N PRO A 57 0.05 -6.57 -1.26
CA PRO A 57 -0.30 -6.35 -2.66
C PRO A 57 0.85 -5.68 -3.43
N ALA A 58 1.56 -4.72 -2.83
CA ALA A 58 2.72 -4.10 -3.45
C ALA A 58 3.82 -5.13 -3.77
N PHE A 59 4.17 -5.97 -2.81
CA PHE A 59 5.18 -7.02 -2.98
C PHE A 59 4.77 -8.03 -4.05
N ASN A 60 3.51 -8.44 -4.10
CA ASN A 60 3.02 -9.42 -5.09
C ASN A 60 3.17 -8.92 -6.52
N TYR A 61 2.83 -7.64 -6.80
CA TYR A 61 3.02 -7.05 -8.13
C TYR A 61 4.48 -6.96 -8.53
N ILE A 62 5.35 -6.56 -7.61
CA ILE A 62 6.79 -6.46 -7.85
C ILE A 62 7.39 -7.86 -8.07
N SER A 63 7.02 -8.84 -7.25
CA SER A 63 7.50 -10.22 -7.38
C SER A 63 7.03 -10.88 -8.68
N ALA A 64 5.78 -10.65 -9.09
CA ALA A 64 5.26 -11.14 -10.36
C ALA A 64 6.04 -10.54 -11.54
N SER A 65 6.36 -9.25 -11.49
CA SER A 65 7.18 -8.60 -12.52
C SER A 65 8.58 -9.18 -12.59
N LEU A 66 9.21 -9.45 -11.46
CA LEU A 66 10.52 -10.08 -11.38
C LEU A 66 10.53 -11.49 -11.96
N SER A 67 9.47 -12.28 -11.65
CA SER A 67 9.38 -13.66 -12.14
C SER A 67 9.14 -13.76 -13.66
N ASN A 68 8.66 -12.69 -14.28
CA ASN A 68 8.45 -12.59 -15.72
C ASN A 68 9.70 -12.18 -16.51
N ILE A 69 10.79 -11.83 -15.82
CA ILE A 69 12.06 -11.54 -16.48
C ILE A 69 12.61 -12.84 -17.10
N SER A 70 12.83 -12.84 -18.42
CA SER A 70 13.25 -14.02 -19.14
C SER A 70 14.66 -14.47 -18.73
N ARG A 71 14.91 -15.79 -18.72
CA ARG A 71 16.24 -16.34 -18.45
C ARG A 71 17.30 -15.87 -19.45
N SER A 72 16.93 -15.60 -20.70
CA SER A 72 17.82 -15.03 -21.70
C SER A 72 18.29 -13.61 -21.34
N ALA A 73 17.41 -12.83 -20.70
CA ALA A 73 17.74 -11.51 -20.18
C ALA A 73 18.68 -11.61 -18.96
N GLU A 74 18.51 -12.63 -18.11
CA GLU A 74 19.44 -12.91 -17.01
C GLU A 74 20.83 -13.33 -17.53
N HIS A 75 20.92 -14.09 -18.63
CA HIS A 75 22.20 -14.44 -19.25
C HIS A 75 22.94 -13.21 -19.79
N ALA A 76 22.24 -12.18 -20.26
CA ALA A 76 22.87 -10.92 -20.65
C ALA A 76 23.53 -10.20 -19.45
N LEU A 77 23.07 -10.44 -18.22
CA LEU A 77 23.68 -9.91 -17.00
C LEU A 77 25.08 -10.49 -16.72
N THR A 78 25.40 -11.68 -17.23
CA THR A 78 26.73 -12.29 -17.04
C THR A 78 27.82 -11.51 -17.76
N THR A 79 27.43 -10.66 -18.73
CA THR A 79 28.35 -9.79 -19.49
C THR A 79 28.53 -8.41 -18.85
N LEU A 80 27.72 -8.08 -17.83
CA LEU A 80 27.83 -6.81 -17.11
C LEU A 80 28.83 -6.87 -15.95
N PRO A 81 29.42 -5.74 -15.55
CA PRO A 81 30.35 -5.69 -14.43
C PRO A 81 29.71 -6.32 -13.17
N ARG A 82 30.51 -7.05 -12.42
CA ARG A 82 30.15 -7.79 -11.19
C ARG A 82 29.59 -6.92 -10.05
N ASP A 83 29.31 -5.64 -10.29
CA ASP A 83 28.73 -4.70 -9.36
C ASP A 83 27.21 -4.88 -9.32
N SER A 84 26.73 -5.56 -8.26
CA SER A 84 25.31 -5.88 -8.03
C SER A 84 24.41 -4.64 -8.04
N PHE A 85 24.90 -3.50 -7.56
CA PHE A 85 24.12 -2.26 -7.53
C PHE A 85 23.93 -1.66 -8.93
N LYS A 86 24.98 -1.69 -9.76
CA LYS A 86 24.89 -1.24 -11.16
C LYS A 86 23.97 -2.15 -11.97
N ALA A 87 24.06 -3.47 -11.79
CA ALA A 87 23.17 -4.43 -12.42
C ALA A 87 21.70 -4.18 -12.03
N PHE A 88 21.43 -3.95 -10.75
CA PHE A 88 20.08 -3.60 -10.28
C PHE A 88 19.56 -2.32 -10.95
N LYS A 89 20.34 -1.25 -10.93
CA LYS A 89 19.92 0.06 -11.45
C LYS A 89 19.74 0.09 -12.98
N LEU A 90 20.62 -0.60 -13.71
CA LEU A 90 20.64 -0.54 -15.17
C LEU A 90 19.73 -1.59 -15.83
N PHE A 91 19.49 -2.71 -15.17
CA PHE A 91 18.75 -3.82 -15.74
C PHE A 91 17.41 -4.07 -15.05
N TYR A 92 17.41 -4.36 -13.74
CA TYR A 92 16.18 -4.71 -13.03
C TYR A 92 15.22 -3.53 -12.83
N LEU A 93 15.73 -2.40 -12.40
CA LEU A 93 14.91 -1.23 -12.08
C LEU A 93 14.11 -0.71 -13.30
N PRO A 94 14.65 -0.59 -14.52
CA PRO A 94 13.87 -0.20 -15.68
C PRO A 94 12.75 -1.18 -16.03
N GLN A 95 12.98 -2.48 -15.90
CA GLN A 95 11.98 -3.51 -16.17
C GLN A 95 10.87 -3.56 -15.11
N MET A 96 11.22 -3.20 -13.87
CA MET A 96 10.27 -3.16 -12.74
C MET A 96 9.45 -1.86 -12.68
N LYS A 97 9.84 -0.80 -13.39
CA LYS A 97 9.14 0.50 -13.34
C LYS A 97 7.62 0.39 -13.50
N PRO A 98 7.07 -0.35 -14.48
CA PRO A 98 5.63 -0.49 -14.62
C PRO A 98 4.98 -1.14 -13.40
N ALA A 99 5.61 -2.20 -12.87
CA ALA A 99 5.09 -2.90 -11.69
C ALA A 99 5.17 -2.04 -10.43
N ILE A 100 6.24 -1.27 -10.26
CA ILE A 100 6.38 -0.31 -9.16
C ILE A 100 5.28 0.76 -9.27
N PHE A 101 5.06 1.31 -10.46
CA PHE A 101 3.99 2.29 -10.68
C PHE A 101 2.61 1.71 -10.35
N LEU A 102 2.30 0.51 -10.84
CA LEU A 102 1.05 -0.19 -10.53
C LEU A 102 0.88 -0.45 -9.03
N SER A 103 1.95 -0.90 -8.37
CA SER A 103 1.95 -1.13 -6.91
C SER A 103 1.66 0.16 -6.14
N LEU A 104 2.31 1.26 -6.51
CA LEU A 104 2.08 2.56 -5.88
C LEU A 104 0.64 3.05 -6.07
N MET A 105 0.09 2.93 -7.28
CA MET A 105 -1.29 3.33 -7.57
C MET A 105 -2.29 2.49 -6.77
N LEU A 106 -2.09 1.18 -6.69
CA LEU A 106 -2.96 0.30 -5.90
C LEU A 106 -2.90 0.61 -4.41
N VAL A 107 -1.70 0.71 -3.84
CA VAL A 107 -1.52 1.07 -2.43
C VAL A 107 -2.17 2.42 -2.13
N PHE A 108 -2.04 3.38 -3.03
CA PHE A 108 -2.66 4.70 -2.87
C PHE A 108 -4.19 4.61 -2.86
N ILE A 109 -4.81 3.90 -3.82
CA ILE A 109 -6.28 3.70 -3.87
C ILE A 109 -6.78 3.01 -2.60
N GLU A 110 -6.10 1.96 -2.16
CA GLU A 110 -6.48 1.23 -0.95
C GLU A 110 -6.33 2.10 0.31
N SER A 111 -5.26 2.89 0.39
CA SER A 111 -5.03 3.79 1.54
C SER A 111 -6.07 4.91 1.64
N ILE A 112 -6.52 5.48 0.53
CA ILE A 112 -7.56 6.53 0.54
C ILE A 112 -8.90 5.98 1.05
N LYS A 113 -9.23 4.74 0.73
CA LYS A 113 -10.46 4.08 1.14
C LYS A 113 -10.39 3.52 2.56
N GLU A 114 -9.19 3.46 3.15
CA GLU A 114 -9.01 2.83 4.46
C GLU A 114 -9.66 3.68 5.55
N GLN A 115 -10.72 3.16 6.13
CA GLN A 115 -11.52 3.84 7.15
C GLN A 115 -11.31 3.23 8.55
N PRO A 116 -11.42 1.89 8.77
CA PRO A 116 -11.38 1.31 10.11
C PRO A 116 -10.09 1.59 10.89
N ALA A 117 -8.94 1.43 10.22
CA ALA A 117 -7.65 1.71 10.86
C ALA A 117 -7.46 3.21 11.11
N THR A 118 -7.90 4.05 10.18
CA THR A 118 -7.78 5.51 10.32
C THR A 118 -8.65 6.03 11.46
N LEU A 119 -9.86 5.52 11.63
CA LEU A 119 -10.74 5.93 12.73
C LEU A 119 -10.14 5.65 14.11
N LEU A 120 -9.42 4.52 14.24
CA LEU A 120 -8.82 4.11 15.51
C LEU A 120 -7.49 4.81 15.81
N LEU A 121 -6.67 5.05 14.78
CA LEU A 121 -5.29 5.52 14.95
C LEU A 121 -5.10 7.01 14.66
N ARG A 122 -6.07 7.69 14.06
CA ARG A 122 -5.93 9.10 13.71
C ARG A 122 -5.78 9.99 14.95
N PRO A 123 -4.91 11.01 14.90
CA PRO A 123 -4.86 12.04 15.93
C PRO A 123 -6.17 12.83 15.98
N ILE A 124 -6.45 13.44 17.11
CA ILE A 124 -7.61 14.33 17.29
C ILE A 124 -7.52 15.49 16.28
N GLY A 125 -8.61 15.74 15.57
CA GLY A 125 -8.68 16.79 14.54
C GLY A 125 -8.12 16.42 13.18
N PHE A 126 -7.61 15.19 13.00
CA PHE A 126 -7.16 14.68 11.70
C PHE A 126 -8.25 13.81 11.06
N ASP A 127 -8.73 14.21 9.90
CA ASP A 127 -9.71 13.47 9.11
C ASP A 127 -9.18 13.15 7.72
N THR A 128 -9.38 11.91 7.28
CA THR A 128 -9.26 11.54 5.85
C THR A 128 -10.63 11.67 5.19
N LEU A 129 -10.68 11.60 3.85
CA LEU A 129 -11.95 11.61 3.12
C LEU A 129 -12.89 10.47 3.58
N SER A 130 -12.35 9.26 3.75
CA SER A 130 -13.12 8.10 4.17
C SER A 130 -13.68 8.26 5.60
N THR A 131 -12.90 8.80 6.53
CA THR A 131 -13.38 9.06 7.89
C THR A 131 -14.37 10.21 7.96
N LYS A 132 -14.21 11.23 7.12
CA LYS A 132 -15.14 12.34 7.00
C LYS A 132 -16.51 11.88 6.49
N ILE A 133 -16.51 11.04 5.45
CA ILE A 133 -17.74 10.41 4.92
C ILE A 133 -18.41 9.60 6.01
N TYR A 134 -17.66 8.80 6.74
CA TYR A 134 -18.20 8.00 7.83
C TYR A 134 -18.85 8.87 8.93
N ASN A 135 -18.18 9.93 9.37
CA ASN A 135 -18.72 10.82 10.39
C ASN A 135 -20.06 11.41 9.95
N PHE A 136 -20.14 11.96 8.73
CA PHE A 136 -21.40 12.51 8.21
C PHE A 136 -22.50 11.45 8.09
N THR A 137 -22.18 10.26 7.59
CA THR A 137 -23.18 9.18 7.42
C THR A 137 -23.63 8.62 8.76
N SER A 138 -22.74 8.50 9.75
CA SER A 138 -23.09 8.03 11.10
C SER A 138 -23.98 9.00 11.86
N GLU A 139 -23.90 10.29 11.54
CA GLU A 139 -24.76 11.35 12.08
C GLU A 139 -26.05 11.56 11.26
N GLY A 140 -26.29 10.77 10.23
CA GLY A 140 -27.45 10.92 9.34
C GLY A 140 -27.38 12.10 8.37
N GLN A 141 -26.22 12.75 8.24
CA GLN A 141 -25.99 13.91 7.38
C GLN A 141 -25.61 13.48 5.94
N TRP A 142 -26.51 12.79 5.26
CA TRP A 142 -26.26 12.19 3.94
C TRP A 142 -25.89 13.21 2.87
N GLU A 143 -26.51 14.40 2.90
CA GLU A 143 -26.22 15.48 1.95
C GLU A 143 -24.78 15.97 2.09
N MET A 144 -24.28 16.10 3.32
CA MET A 144 -22.91 16.51 3.61
C MET A 144 -21.88 15.44 3.21
N ALA A 145 -22.27 14.16 3.29
CA ALA A 145 -21.42 13.05 2.85
C ALA A 145 -21.30 12.94 1.34
N ALA A 146 -22.25 13.49 0.56
CA ALA A 146 -22.32 13.33 -0.88
C ALA A 146 -21.06 13.92 -1.59
N VAL A 147 -20.68 15.13 -1.26
CA VAL A 147 -19.54 15.82 -1.89
C VAL A 147 -18.21 15.08 -1.69
N PRO A 148 -17.78 14.76 -0.45
CA PRO A 148 -16.55 14.01 -0.24
C PRO A 148 -16.61 12.59 -0.82
N SER A 149 -17.79 11.96 -0.87
CA SER A 149 -17.97 10.65 -1.52
C SER A 149 -17.75 10.72 -3.03
N LEU A 150 -18.34 11.70 -3.70
CA LEU A 150 -18.12 11.92 -5.14
C LEU A 150 -16.65 12.20 -5.46
N PHE A 151 -15.99 12.99 -4.60
CA PHE A 151 -14.56 13.28 -4.77
C PHE A 151 -13.72 12.01 -4.64
N LEU A 152 -13.98 11.18 -3.62
CA LEU A 152 -13.27 9.91 -3.41
C LEU A 152 -13.48 8.94 -4.56
N VAL A 153 -14.71 8.81 -5.07
CA VAL A 153 -15.03 7.97 -6.23
C VAL A 153 -14.34 8.49 -7.49
N SER A 154 -14.42 9.78 -7.77
CA SER A 154 -13.81 10.39 -8.95
C SER A 154 -12.29 10.20 -8.94
N MET A 155 -11.65 10.40 -7.79
CA MET A 155 -10.22 10.19 -7.61
C MET A 155 -9.85 8.72 -7.85
N SER A 156 -10.62 7.78 -7.27
CA SER A 156 -10.40 6.35 -7.49
C SER A 156 -10.54 5.95 -8.96
N LEU A 157 -11.53 6.48 -9.67
CA LEU A 157 -11.73 6.21 -11.10
C LEU A 157 -10.57 6.72 -11.96
N ILE A 158 -10.02 7.90 -11.65
CA ILE A 158 -8.83 8.44 -12.34
C ILE A 158 -7.65 7.47 -12.19
N PHE A 159 -7.39 6.98 -10.98
CA PHE A 159 -6.30 6.02 -10.76
C PHE A 159 -6.53 4.68 -11.44
N VAL A 160 -7.76 4.15 -11.42
CA VAL A 160 -8.12 2.93 -12.16
C VAL A 160 -7.89 3.11 -13.66
N TYR A 161 -8.28 4.25 -14.22
CA TYR A 161 -8.03 4.58 -15.63
C TYR A 161 -6.52 4.61 -15.94
N LEU A 162 -5.71 5.25 -15.09
CA LEU A 162 -4.25 5.31 -15.25
C LEU A 162 -3.60 3.91 -15.17
N ILE A 163 -4.09 3.04 -14.28
CA ILE A 163 -3.66 1.65 -14.18
C ILE A 163 -3.95 0.91 -15.48
N ASN A 164 -5.18 0.96 -15.99
CA ASN A 164 -5.56 0.27 -17.21
C ASN A 164 -4.75 0.76 -18.41
N LYS A 165 -4.61 2.08 -18.56
CA LYS A 165 -3.79 2.66 -19.63
C LYS A 165 -2.32 2.20 -19.56
N ASN A 166 -1.75 2.07 -18.36
CA ASN A 166 -0.39 1.58 -18.20
C ASN A 166 -0.24 0.10 -18.56
N ILE A 167 -1.24 -0.71 -18.24
CA ILE A 167 -1.28 -2.14 -18.62
C ILE A 167 -1.32 -2.29 -20.12
N ASP A 168 -2.18 -1.55 -20.82
CA ASP A 168 -2.32 -1.62 -22.28
C ASP A 168 -1.02 -1.22 -22.98
N LEU A 169 -0.39 -0.12 -22.56
CA LEU A 169 0.89 0.33 -23.12
C LEU A 169 2.04 -0.68 -22.95
N ASN A 170 1.94 -1.58 -21.96
CA ASN A 170 2.95 -2.62 -21.72
C ASN A 170 2.62 -3.95 -22.43
N ARG A 171 1.38 -4.15 -22.91
CA ARG A 171 0.99 -5.31 -23.73
C ARG A 171 1.46 -5.19 -25.18
N ASP A 172 1.59 -3.97 -25.66
CA ASP A 172 1.94 -3.66 -27.06
C ASP A 172 3.46 -3.58 -27.28
N LYS A 173 4.28 -3.85 -26.25
CA LYS A 173 5.75 -3.93 -26.31
C LYS A 173 6.23 -5.35 -26.16
#